data_9fb2d6c9cc51fc7566cb32653f76d1a5
#
_entry.id   9fb2d6c9cc51fc7566cb32653f76d1a5
#
_cell.length_a   1.000
_cell.length_b   1.000
_cell.length_c   1.000
_cell.angle_alpha   90.00
_cell.angle_beta   90.00
_cell.angle_gamma   90.00
#
_symmetry.space_group_name_H-M   'P 1'
#
loop_
_entity.id
_entity.type
_entity.pdbx_description
1 polymer ?
#
loop_
_entity_poly.entity_id
_entity_poly.type
_entity_poly.pdbx_seq_one_letter_code
_entity_poly.pdbx_strand_id
1 'polypeptide(L)'
;YVTFEGEGAPKEPQRYDLVLQAVGRSPNGKKIGADKAGIVVTDRGFIEVDRQMRTNVPHIFAIGDIVGQPMLAHKAVHEGHVAAEAAAGQKSFFDARVIPSVAYTDPEVAWVGLTED
;
A
#
# COMPACT_ATOMS: atom_id res chain seq x y z
N TYR A 1 -13.48 -25.05 12.20
CA TYR A 1 -14.78 -24.82 11.56
C TYR A 1 -14.88 -23.36 11.13
N VAL A 2 -15.42 -23.14 9.93
CA VAL A 2 -15.62 -21.80 9.32
C VAL A 2 -17.10 -21.62 9.06
N THR A 3 -17.64 -20.49 9.47
CA THR A 3 -19.01 -20.07 9.16
C THR A 3 -18.97 -19.04 8.03
N PHE A 4 -19.85 -19.19 7.06
CA PHE A 4 -19.97 -18.29 5.91
C PHE A 4 -21.25 -17.47 6.01
N GLU A 5 -21.18 -16.23 5.55
CA GLU A 5 -22.32 -15.33 5.45
C GLU A 5 -22.45 -14.81 4.01
N GLY A 6 -23.65 -14.62 3.53
CA GLY A 6 -23.96 -14.12 2.18
C GLY A 6 -24.88 -15.02 1.38
N GLU A 7 -25.24 -14.56 0.19
CA GLU A 7 -26.11 -15.31 -0.71
C GLU A 7 -25.43 -16.63 -1.15
N GLY A 8 -26.15 -17.75 -1.02
CA GLY A 8 -25.61 -19.08 -1.33
C GLY A 8 -24.64 -19.67 -0.29
N ALA A 9 -24.42 -18.97 0.83
CA ALA A 9 -23.55 -19.49 1.89
C ALA A 9 -24.12 -20.78 2.54
N PRO A 10 -23.25 -21.75 2.88
CA PRO A 10 -23.66 -22.94 3.65
C PRO A 10 -24.29 -22.51 4.99
N LYS A 11 -25.40 -23.14 5.36
CA LYS A 11 -26.11 -22.88 6.63
C LYS A 11 -25.34 -23.37 7.85
N GLU A 12 -24.59 -24.46 7.68
CA GLU A 12 -23.82 -25.09 8.77
C GLU A 12 -22.33 -24.76 8.64
N PRO A 13 -21.62 -24.63 9.77
CA PRO A 13 -20.17 -24.45 9.76
C PRO A 13 -19.45 -25.57 9.03
N GLN A 14 -18.52 -25.23 8.15
CA GLN A 14 -17.72 -26.16 7.37
C GLN A 14 -16.41 -26.46 8.08
N ARG A 15 -15.98 -27.72 8.09
CA ARG A 15 -14.70 -28.14 8.66
C ARG A 15 -13.60 -28.06 7.61
N TYR A 16 -12.48 -27.43 7.99
CA TYR A 16 -11.24 -27.37 7.21
C TYR A 16 -10.07 -27.78 8.08
N ASP A 17 -9.05 -28.38 7.49
CA ASP A 17 -7.81 -28.74 8.19
C ASP A 17 -6.92 -27.51 8.42
N LEU A 18 -6.89 -26.59 7.45
CA LEU A 18 -6.15 -25.33 7.50
C LEU A 18 -6.99 -24.19 6.91
N VAL A 19 -6.78 -22.99 7.42
CA VAL A 19 -7.39 -21.75 6.89
C VAL A 19 -6.30 -20.73 6.68
N LEU A 20 -6.17 -20.24 5.43
CA LEU A 20 -5.29 -19.12 5.09
C LEU A 20 -6.08 -17.82 5.03
N GLN A 21 -5.70 -16.84 5.84
CA GLN A 21 -6.25 -15.50 5.79
C GLN A 21 -5.31 -14.58 5.00
N ALA A 22 -5.79 -14.11 3.83
CA ALA A 22 -5.04 -13.23 2.93
C ALA A 22 -5.94 -12.10 2.41
N VAL A 23 -6.60 -11.38 3.33
CA VAL A 23 -7.67 -10.40 3.05
C VAL A 23 -7.16 -8.99 2.76
N GLY A 24 -5.86 -8.82 2.54
CA GLY A 24 -5.23 -7.53 2.24
C GLY A 24 -4.29 -7.04 3.33
N ARG A 25 -3.95 -5.76 3.26
CA ARG A 25 -2.97 -5.08 4.13
C ARG A 25 -3.56 -3.82 4.74
N SER A 26 -3.10 -3.49 5.93
CA SER A 26 -3.39 -2.22 6.59
C SER A 26 -2.09 -1.47 6.84
N PRO A 27 -2.03 -0.15 6.60
CA PRO A 27 -0.84 0.65 6.89
C PRO A 27 -0.63 0.80 8.40
N ASN A 28 0.62 0.96 8.81
CA ASN A 28 1.00 1.00 10.23
C ASN A 28 1.23 2.42 10.76
N GLY A 29 0.74 3.47 10.10
CA GLY A 29 0.98 4.86 10.50
C GLY A 29 0.63 5.18 11.95
N LYS A 30 -0.43 4.57 12.48
CA LYS A 30 -0.82 4.74 13.90
C LYS A 30 0.06 3.99 14.90
N LYS A 31 0.98 3.14 14.44
CA LYS A 31 1.79 2.26 15.31
C LYS A 31 3.26 2.68 15.41
N ILE A 32 3.69 3.66 14.64
CA ILE A 32 5.11 4.07 14.53
C ILE A 32 5.45 5.32 15.34
N GLY A 33 4.49 5.87 16.10
CA GLY A 33 4.71 7.11 16.87
C GLY A 33 4.83 8.35 16.00
N ALA A 34 4.19 8.37 14.83
CA ALA A 34 4.21 9.48 13.87
C ALA A 34 3.69 10.79 14.48
N ASP A 35 2.74 10.71 15.40
CA ASP A 35 2.19 11.80 16.19
C ASP A 35 3.26 12.55 17.01
N LYS A 36 4.27 11.83 17.53
CA LYS A 36 5.38 12.43 18.29
C LYS A 36 6.27 13.34 17.43
N ALA A 37 6.27 13.10 16.13
CA ALA A 37 6.96 13.95 15.15
C ALA A 37 6.02 15.00 14.51
N GLY A 38 4.78 15.11 14.95
CA GLY A 38 3.78 16.02 14.40
C GLY A 38 3.23 15.59 13.03
N ILE A 39 3.43 14.34 12.63
CA ILE A 39 2.94 13.82 11.36
C ILE A 39 1.47 13.46 11.49
N VAL A 40 0.67 13.93 10.53
CA VAL A 40 -0.76 13.60 10.44
C VAL A 40 -0.92 12.21 9.87
N VAL A 41 -1.68 11.38 10.56
CA VAL A 41 -2.04 10.02 10.13
C VAL A 41 -3.54 9.93 9.94
N THR A 42 -3.99 9.42 8.81
CA THR A 42 -5.42 9.25 8.52
C THR A 42 -6.07 8.21 9.44
N ASP A 43 -7.40 8.17 9.49
CA ASP A 43 -8.13 7.16 10.27
C ASP A 43 -7.82 5.73 9.83
N ARG A 44 -7.49 5.52 8.58
CA ARG A 44 -7.07 4.23 8.01
C ARG A 44 -5.61 3.90 8.26
N GLY A 45 -4.82 4.80 8.84
CA GLY A 45 -3.41 4.59 9.17
C GLY A 45 -2.43 5.00 8.05
N PHE A 46 -2.87 5.72 7.02
CA PHE A 46 -2.00 6.26 5.98
C PHE A 46 -1.40 7.61 6.40
N ILE A 47 -0.24 7.92 5.84
CA ILE A 47 0.41 9.23 5.92
C ILE A 47 0.31 9.88 4.54
N GLU A 48 -0.35 11.02 4.46
CA GLU A 48 -0.45 11.77 3.22
C GLU A 48 0.86 12.46 2.89
N VAL A 49 1.23 12.44 1.61
CA VAL A 49 2.45 13.06 1.09
C VAL A 49 2.15 13.84 -0.19
N ASP A 50 3.00 14.82 -0.47
CA ASP A 50 3.00 15.51 -1.74
C ASP A 50 3.71 14.68 -2.85
N ARG A 51 3.82 15.24 -4.05
CA ARG A 51 4.51 14.58 -5.18
C ARG A 51 6.02 14.41 -4.99
N GLN A 52 6.61 15.04 -3.98
CA GLN A 52 8.00 14.87 -3.57
C GLN A 52 8.14 13.91 -2.37
N MET A 53 7.07 13.20 -2.01
CA MET A 53 7.01 12.31 -0.85
C MET A 53 7.16 13.02 0.50
N ARG A 54 6.97 14.33 0.58
CA ARG A 54 7.00 15.10 1.83
C ARG A 54 5.69 14.93 2.58
N THR A 55 5.79 14.70 3.86
CA THR A 55 4.64 14.73 4.78
C THR A 55 4.23 16.17 5.09
N ASN A 56 3.22 16.36 5.96
CA ASN A 56 2.89 17.67 6.51
C ASN A 56 4.05 18.31 7.31
N VAL A 57 5.07 17.53 7.70
CA VAL A 57 6.32 18.02 8.30
C VAL A 57 7.39 18.04 7.21
N PRO A 58 7.80 19.20 6.67
CA PRO A 58 8.50 19.33 5.39
C PRO A 58 9.85 18.60 5.28
N HIS A 59 10.51 18.31 6.39
CA HIS A 59 11.80 17.58 6.43
C HIS A 59 11.63 16.08 6.68
N ILE A 60 10.38 15.60 6.78
CA ILE A 60 10.07 14.19 6.97
C ILE A 60 9.34 13.68 5.73
N PHE A 61 9.82 12.57 5.19
CA PHE A 61 9.31 11.91 4.00
C PHE A 61 8.66 10.58 4.39
N ALA A 62 7.68 10.15 3.62
CA ALA A 62 7.09 8.82 3.74
C ALA A 62 6.95 8.19 2.35
N ILE A 63 7.19 6.88 2.26
CA ILE A 63 7.14 6.11 1.02
C ILE A 63 6.52 4.73 1.27
N GLY A 64 6.09 4.07 0.20
CA GLY A 64 5.64 2.69 0.23
C GLY A 64 4.20 2.51 0.71
N ASP A 65 3.93 1.38 1.32
CA ASP A 65 2.59 0.95 1.72
C ASP A 65 1.88 1.94 2.65
N ILE A 66 2.65 2.72 3.40
CA ILE A 66 2.11 3.69 4.37
C ILE A 66 1.52 4.94 3.72
N VAL A 67 1.92 5.26 2.47
CA VAL A 67 1.45 6.49 1.80
C VAL A 67 0.22 6.26 0.91
N GLY A 68 -0.13 5.02 0.60
CA GLY A 68 -1.35 4.72 -0.16
C GLY A 68 -1.26 3.50 -1.06
N GLN A 69 -2.35 3.29 -1.78
CA GLN A 69 -2.47 2.23 -2.79
C GLN A 69 -1.78 2.65 -4.11
N PRO A 70 -1.37 1.67 -4.94
CA PRO A 70 -1.24 0.26 -4.64
C PRO A 70 -0.07 -0.04 -3.69
N MET A 71 -0.24 -1.02 -2.80
CA MET A 71 0.79 -1.45 -1.83
C MET A 71 1.76 -2.43 -2.51
N LEU A 72 2.74 -1.89 -3.24
CA LEU A 72 3.67 -2.64 -4.08
C LEU A 72 5.12 -2.22 -3.82
N ALA A 73 6.00 -3.19 -3.64
CA ALA A 73 7.40 -2.95 -3.33
C ALA A 73 8.11 -2.11 -4.41
N HIS A 74 7.87 -2.39 -5.68
CA HIS A 74 8.49 -1.63 -6.79
C HIS A 74 7.98 -0.18 -6.87
N LYS A 75 6.72 0.11 -6.48
CA LYS A 75 6.24 1.48 -6.31
C LYS A 75 7.06 2.19 -5.22
N ALA A 76 7.25 1.55 -4.07
CA ALA A 76 8.02 2.11 -2.96
C ALA A 76 9.48 2.42 -3.35
N VAL A 77 10.10 1.62 -4.21
CA VAL A 77 11.46 1.89 -4.73
C VAL A 77 11.49 3.20 -5.50
N HIS A 78 10.56 3.43 -6.43
CA HIS A 78 10.49 4.67 -7.20
C HIS A 78 10.17 5.87 -6.31
N GLU A 79 9.25 5.75 -5.37
CA GLU A 79 8.97 6.78 -4.37
C GLU A 79 10.21 7.09 -3.53
N GLY A 80 10.99 6.07 -3.16
CA GLY A 80 12.25 6.23 -2.41
C GLY A 80 13.31 7.03 -3.17
N HIS A 81 13.46 6.81 -4.48
CA HIS A 81 14.34 7.62 -5.33
C HIS A 81 13.90 9.09 -5.32
N VAL A 82 12.62 9.36 -5.55
CA VAL A 82 12.06 10.72 -5.53
C VAL A 82 12.27 11.38 -4.17
N ALA A 83 12.00 10.67 -3.07
CA ALA A 83 12.19 11.19 -1.72
C ALA A 83 13.66 11.55 -1.45
N ALA A 84 14.60 10.68 -1.83
CA ALA A 84 16.04 10.92 -1.65
C ALA A 84 16.55 12.12 -2.47
N GLU A 85 16.14 12.22 -3.73
CA GLU A 85 16.48 13.33 -4.62
C GLU A 85 15.88 14.65 -4.11
N ALA A 86 14.62 14.64 -3.67
CA ALA A 86 13.97 15.80 -3.10
C ALA A 86 14.61 16.23 -1.77
N ALA A 87 15.03 15.27 -0.92
CA ALA A 87 15.77 15.55 0.30
C ALA A 87 17.16 16.18 0.02
N ALA A 88 17.79 15.79 -1.09
CA ALA A 88 19.05 16.38 -1.59
C ALA A 88 18.84 17.74 -2.31
N GLY A 89 17.63 18.28 -2.32
CA GLY A 89 17.31 19.58 -2.93
C GLY A 89 17.08 19.55 -4.44
N GLN A 90 16.96 18.38 -5.04
CA GLN A 90 16.67 18.24 -6.46
C GLN A 90 15.16 18.43 -6.74
N LYS A 91 14.83 18.85 -7.95
CA LYS A 91 13.45 19.00 -8.44
C LYS A 91 12.96 17.65 -9.00
N SER A 92 12.77 16.68 -8.13
CA SER A 92 12.24 15.37 -8.49
C SER A 92 10.80 15.23 -7.99
N PHE A 93 9.94 14.57 -8.79
CA PHE A 93 8.52 14.39 -8.49
C PHE A 93 8.07 12.99 -8.89
N PHE A 94 7.27 12.37 -8.06
CA PHE A 94 6.61 11.11 -8.40
C PHE A 94 5.51 11.38 -9.43
N ASP A 95 5.71 10.87 -10.63
CA ASP A 95 4.82 11.07 -11.78
C ASP A 95 4.71 9.77 -12.61
N ALA A 96 4.33 8.69 -11.93
CA ALA A 96 4.14 7.40 -12.58
C ALA A 96 2.91 7.44 -13.49
N ARG A 97 3.10 7.19 -14.79
CA ARG A 97 2.00 7.05 -15.76
C ARG A 97 1.26 5.74 -15.57
N VAL A 98 2.00 4.69 -15.22
CA VAL A 98 1.49 3.34 -14.96
C VAL A 98 2.28 2.70 -13.84
N ILE A 99 1.65 1.82 -13.08
CA ILE A 99 2.27 1.03 -12.03
C ILE A 99 1.96 -0.44 -12.33
N PRO A 100 2.96 -1.28 -12.67
CA PRO A 100 2.75 -2.69 -12.93
C PRO A 100 2.19 -3.42 -11.72
N SER A 101 1.40 -4.45 -11.95
CA SER A 101 0.94 -5.40 -10.95
C SER A 101 1.40 -6.81 -11.32
N VAL A 102 1.66 -7.63 -10.32
CA VAL A 102 2.08 -9.02 -10.51
C VAL A 102 1.37 -9.91 -9.50
N ALA A 103 0.81 -11.02 -9.99
CA ALA A 103 0.41 -12.16 -9.18
C ALA A 103 1.46 -13.26 -9.35
N TYR A 104 2.15 -13.62 -8.27
CA TYR A 104 3.23 -14.61 -8.25
C TYR A 104 2.69 -16.04 -8.20
N THR A 105 1.80 -16.33 -9.10
CA THR A 105 1.26 -17.68 -9.34
C THR A 105 2.24 -18.51 -10.19
N ASP A 106 1.91 -19.76 -10.48
CA ASP A 106 2.67 -20.60 -11.41
C ASP A 106 1.73 -21.05 -12.55
N PRO A 107 1.86 -20.48 -13.78
CA PRO A 107 2.76 -19.39 -14.19
C PRO A 107 2.38 -18.03 -13.58
N GLU A 108 3.34 -17.10 -13.49
CA GLU A 108 3.10 -15.73 -13.02
C GLU A 108 2.20 -14.97 -13.99
N VAL A 109 1.37 -14.07 -13.43
CA VAL A 109 0.54 -13.15 -14.20
C VAL A 109 0.95 -11.72 -13.87
N ALA A 110 1.34 -10.96 -14.88
CA ALA A 110 1.69 -9.55 -14.75
C ALA A 110 0.86 -8.69 -15.72
N TRP A 111 0.46 -7.52 -15.29
CA TRP A 111 -0.28 -6.57 -16.11
C TRP A 111 0.10 -5.13 -15.78
N VAL A 112 -0.14 -4.24 -16.74
CA VAL A 112 0.12 -2.80 -16.61
C VAL A 112 -0.73 -2.02 -17.62
N GLY A 113 -1.18 -0.83 -17.22
CA GLY A 113 -1.97 0.05 -18.09
C GLY A 113 -3.45 -0.34 -18.15
N LEU A 114 -4.07 -0.09 -19.29
CA LEU A 114 -5.49 -0.37 -19.51
C LEU A 114 -5.73 -1.88 -19.68
N THR A 115 -6.83 -2.36 -19.13
CA THR A 115 -7.37 -3.71 -19.32
C THR A 115 -8.56 -3.66 -20.26
N GLU A 116 -9.09 -4.81 -20.66
CA GLU A 116 -10.25 -4.91 -21.58
C GLU A 116 -11.60 -4.64 -20.89
N ASP A 117 -11.62 -4.40 -19.58
CA ASP A 117 -12.82 -4.16 -18.79
C ASP A 117 -13.31 -2.70 -18.92
#